data_92c154833a7875ebbab493088ce4c136
#
_entry.id   92c154833a7875ebbab493088ce4c136
#
_cell.length_a   1.000
_cell.length_b   1.000
_cell.length_c   1.000
_cell.angle_alpha   90.00
_cell.angle_beta   90.00
_cell.angle_gamma   90.00
#
_symmetry.space_group_name_H-M   'P 1'
#
loop_
_entity.id
_entity.type
_entity.pdbx_description
1 polymer ?
#
loop_
_entity_poly.entity_id
_entity_poly.type
_entity_poly.pdbx_seq_one_letter_code
_entity_poly.pdbx_strand_id
1 'polypeptide(L)'
;MARTRVLDSFAITRILVAILLSLTLLISPLWATPSAAFGTVVFANRARVGGANASAGATLFSGDRLSTDEVGSVQVRAGAARLLLANASAATLAQEETSPAATLTAGTATFSTATSKAFALRVASAVIRPNTDQPTIGKVTVLSAKELVVKSVRGSLQIAVEDDVREIPEGAAYRIVLDPNASDPQGPRGAGTKGIGGPPIKAAKSRFIWYAVAITAGVTVLVLHEALESADKP
;
A
#
# COMPACT_ATOMS: atom_id res chain seq x y z
N MET A 1 -58.75 17.48 -47.69
CA MET A 1 -58.59 16.40 -46.65
C MET A 1 -57.17 15.90 -46.42
N ALA A 2 -56.09 16.64 -46.72
CA ALA A 2 -54.70 16.19 -46.59
C ALA A 2 -53.90 16.80 -45.41
N ARG A 3 -54.45 17.78 -44.69
CA ARG A 3 -53.73 18.48 -43.59
C ARG A 3 -53.77 17.80 -42.23
N THR A 4 -54.71 16.93 -41.96
CA THR A 4 -54.88 16.25 -40.64
C THR A 4 -53.89 15.12 -40.45
N ARG A 5 -53.45 14.40 -41.48
CA ARG A 5 -52.54 13.23 -41.34
C ARG A 5 -51.10 13.62 -41.03
N VAL A 6 -50.64 14.82 -41.34
CA VAL A 6 -49.26 15.27 -41.08
C VAL A 6 -49.09 15.65 -39.61
N LEU A 7 -50.10 16.21 -38.96
CA LEU A 7 -50.08 16.59 -37.56
C LEU A 7 -50.01 15.37 -36.63
N ASP A 8 -50.71 14.27 -36.96
CA ASP A 8 -50.67 13.05 -36.21
C ASP A 8 -49.31 12.34 -36.25
N SER A 9 -48.62 12.40 -37.39
CA SER A 9 -47.28 11.84 -37.56
C SER A 9 -46.25 12.54 -36.69
N PHE A 10 -46.29 13.87 -36.53
CA PHE A 10 -45.41 14.61 -35.61
C PHE A 10 -45.67 14.34 -34.14
N ALA A 11 -46.94 14.13 -33.78
CA ALA A 11 -47.31 13.77 -32.40
C ALA A 11 -46.81 12.37 -32.04
N ILE A 12 -46.96 11.40 -32.92
CA ILE A 12 -46.50 10.02 -32.74
C ILE A 12 -44.97 9.98 -32.62
N THR A 13 -44.23 10.73 -33.47
CA THR A 13 -42.76 10.81 -33.42
C THR A 13 -42.29 11.37 -32.08
N ARG A 14 -42.93 12.44 -31.58
CA ARG A 14 -42.57 13.02 -30.26
C ARG A 14 -42.82 12.05 -29.10
N ILE A 15 -43.91 11.30 -29.15
CA ILE A 15 -44.19 10.29 -28.13
C ILE A 15 -43.19 9.14 -28.18
N LEU A 16 -42.80 8.67 -29.37
CA LEU A 16 -41.80 7.64 -29.54
C LEU A 16 -40.41 8.11 -29.04
N VAL A 17 -40.00 9.34 -29.35
CA VAL A 17 -38.76 9.91 -28.84
C VAL A 17 -38.79 10.07 -27.33
N ALA A 18 -39.91 10.50 -26.74
CA ALA A 18 -40.04 10.62 -25.30
C ALA A 18 -39.96 9.26 -24.59
N ILE A 19 -40.59 8.22 -25.16
CA ILE A 19 -40.53 6.84 -24.64
C ILE A 19 -39.09 6.31 -24.76
N LEU A 20 -38.43 6.54 -25.88
CA LEU A 20 -37.03 6.10 -26.07
C LEU A 20 -36.07 6.77 -25.08
N LEU A 21 -36.23 8.09 -24.86
CA LEU A 21 -35.47 8.84 -23.87
C LEU A 21 -35.75 8.36 -22.42
N SER A 22 -37.02 8.06 -22.12
CA SER A 22 -37.39 7.52 -20.80
C SER A 22 -36.83 6.12 -20.58
N LEU A 23 -36.79 5.30 -21.61
CA LEU A 23 -36.21 3.95 -21.55
C LEU A 23 -34.71 3.97 -21.39
N THR A 24 -33.99 4.92 -22.00
CA THR A 24 -32.54 5.07 -21.80
C THR A 24 -32.18 5.54 -20.40
N LEU A 25 -32.99 6.35 -19.75
CA LEU A 25 -32.83 6.74 -18.35
C LEU A 25 -33.05 5.57 -17.37
N LEU A 26 -33.95 4.64 -17.69
CA LEU A 26 -34.21 3.45 -16.88
C LEU A 26 -33.11 2.37 -17.01
N ILE A 27 -32.39 2.37 -18.12
CA ILE A 27 -31.28 1.43 -18.39
C ILE A 27 -29.95 2.00 -17.88
N SER A 28 -29.91 3.17 -17.23
CA SER A 28 -28.69 3.65 -16.57
C SER A 28 -28.29 2.61 -15.54
N PRO A 29 -27.24 1.82 -15.81
CA PRO A 29 -26.89 0.74 -14.90
C PRO A 29 -26.48 1.35 -13.57
N LEU A 30 -27.14 0.98 -12.51
CA LEU A 30 -26.67 1.11 -11.15
C LEU A 30 -25.42 0.20 -10.94
N TRP A 31 -24.38 0.43 -11.72
CA TRP A 31 -23.09 -0.25 -11.58
C TRP A 31 -22.20 0.52 -10.59
N ALA A 32 -22.78 1.22 -9.66
CA ALA A 32 -22.07 1.61 -8.47
C ALA A 32 -21.87 0.34 -7.63
N THR A 33 -20.85 -0.45 -7.96
CA THR A 33 -20.34 -1.45 -7.04
C THR A 33 -19.94 -0.70 -5.76
N PRO A 34 -20.59 -0.98 -4.61
CA PRO A 34 -20.24 -0.31 -3.38
C PRO A 34 -18.76 -0.57 -3.11
N SER A 35 -17.95 0.48 -3.06
CA SER A 35 -16.55 0.35 -2.69
C SER A 35 -16.48 -0.22 -1.29
N ALA A 36 -15.75 -1.33 -1.12
CA ALA A 36 -15.64 -1.99 0.17
C ALA A 36 -15.01 -1.04 1.18
N ALA A 37 -15.60 -0.93 2.36
CA ALA A 37 -15.04 -0.15 3.45
C ALA A 37 -13.69 -0.74 3.86
N PHE A 38 -12.63 0.06 3.79
CA PHE A 38 -11.29 -0.32 4.18
C PHE A 38 -11.07 -0.18 5.69
N GLY A 39 -11.51 0.95 6.24
CA GLY A 39 -11.29 1.26 7.65
C GLY A 39 -11.67 2.69 8.02
N THR A 40 -11.05 3.20 9.06
CA THR A 40 -11.36 4.53 9.63
C THR A 40 -10.08 5.29 9.94
N VAL A 41 -10.10 6.59 9.70
CA VAL A 41 -9.03 7.51 10.13
C VAL A 41 -9.11 7.68 11.66
N VAL A 42 -8.05 7.30 12.36
CA VAL A 42 -7.94 7.46 13.81
C VAL A 42 -7.40 8.84 14.16
N PHE A 43 -6.39 9.29 13.42
CA PHE A 43 -5.74 10.56 13.59
C PHE A 43 -5.29 11.12 12.24
N ALA A 44 -5.40 12.42 12.06
CA ALA A 44 -4.91 13.13 10.88
C ALA A 44 -4.37 14.50 11.25
N ASN A 45 -3.17 14.80 10.79
CA ASN A 45 -2.54 16.09 10.87
C ASN A 45 -1.91 16.42 9.52
N ARG A 46 -2.36 17.50 8.86
CA ARG A 46 -1.91 17.89 7.51
C ARG A 46 -1.87 16.71 6.55
N ALA A 47 -2.97 15.98 6.50
CA ALA A 47 -3.15 14.81 5.65
C ALA A 47 -4.41 14.95 4.80
N ARG A 48 -4.45 14.22 3.70
CA ARG A 48 -5.56 14.23 2.72
C ARG A 48 -5.99 12.83 2.37
N VAL A 49 -7.27 12.69 2.10
CA VAL A 49 -7.91 11.50 1.54
C VAL A 49 -8.55 11.89 0.22
N GLY A 50 -8.11 11.33 -0.90
CA GLY A 50 -8.64 11.65 -2.23
C GLY A 50 -8.54 13.13 -2.62
N GLY A 51 -7.58 13.89 -2.02
CA GLY A 51 -7.42 15.33 -2.23
C GLY A 51 -8.14 16.22 -1.21
N ALA A 52 -9.12 15.72 -0.46
CA ALA A 52 -9.79 16.44 0.64
C ALA A 52 -9.00 16.30 1.94
N ASN A 53 -9.15 17.27 2.86
CA ASN A 53 -8.51 17.17 4.17
C ASN A 53 -9.05 15.96 4.94
N ALA A 54 -8.14 15.15 5.47
CA ALA A 54 -8.47 14.01 6.29
C ALA A 54 -8.95 14.48 7.67
N SER A 55 -10.00 13.85 8.19
CA SER A 55 -10.53 14.11 9.54
C SER A 55 -10.59 12.81 10.32
N ALA A 56 -10.31 12.86 11.61
CA ALA A 56 -10.50 11.71 12.49
C ALA A 56 -11.98 11.26 12.46
N GLY A 57 -12.21 9.96 12.45
CA GLY A 57 -13.54 9.35 12.31
C GLY A 57 -13.99 9.16 10.86
N ALA A 58 -13.29 9.71 9.86
CA ALA A 58 -13.66 9.53 8.46
C ALA A 58 -13.52 8.05 8.04
N THR A 59 -14.53 7.51 7.37
CA THR A 59 -14.50 6.18 6.78
C THR A 59 -13.66 6.21 5.51
N LEU A 60 -12.81 5.21 5.34
CA LEU A 60 -11.98 5.00 4.17
C LEU A 60 -12.48 3.82 3.37
N PHE A 61 -12.36 3.92 2.06
CA PHE A 61 -12.79 2.91 1.13
C PHE A 61 -11.61 2.34 0.33
N SER A 62 -11.82 1.17 -0.23
CA SER A 62 -10.89 0.60 -1.20
C SER A 62 -10.75 1.54 -2.40
N GLY A 63 -9.51 1.84 -2.79
CA GLY A 63 -9.18 2.81 -3.84
C GLY A 63 -8.83 4.20 -3.31
N ASP A 64 -9.10 4.52 -2.05
CA ASP A 64 -8.76 5.82 -1.48
C ASP A 64 -7.24 6.03 -1.47
N ARG A 65 -6.85 7.24 -1.85
CA ARG A 65 -5.46 7.69 -1.80
C ARG A 65 -5.24 8.57 -0.58
N LEU A 66 -4.33 8.16 0.27
CA LEU A 66 -3.84 8.93 1.40
C LEU A 66 -2.58 9.68 1.03
N SER A 67 -2.45 10.92 1.48
CA SER A 67 -1.21 11.69 1.38
C SER A 67 -1.01 12.55 2.61
N THR A 68 0.25 12.78 2.98
CA THR A 68 0.65 13.65 4.08
C THR A 68 1.60 14.73 3.58
N ASP A 69 1.48 15.92 4.13
CA ASP A 69 2.40 17.03 3.85
C ASP A 69 3.78 16.76 4.51
N GLU A 70 4.77 17.64 4.29
CA GLU A 70 6.15 17.50 4.80
C GLU A 70 6.26 17.37 6.33
N VAL A 71 5.28 17.88 7.07
CA VAL A 71 5.19 17.76 8.53
C VAL A 71 3.85 17.14 8.95
N GLY A 72 3.23 16.40 8.05
CA GLY A 72 1.95 15.75 8.25
C GLY A 72 2.07 14.30 8.71
N SER A 73 0.98 13.75 9.22
CA SER A 73 0.83 12.32 9.50
C SER A 73 -0.63 11.91 9.49
N VAL A 74 -0.90 10.64 9.17
CA VAL A 74 -2.24 10.08 9.26
C VAL A 74 -2.16 8.65 9.78
N GLN A 75 -3.02 8.35 10.74
CA GLN A 75 -3.17 7.01 11.29
C GLN A 75 -4.54 6.45 10.89
N VAL A 76 -4.52 5.24 10.38
CA VAL A 76 -5.71 4.51 9.92
C VAL A 76 -5.82 3.20 10.66
N ARG A 77 -7.05 2.82 11.01
CA ARG A 77 -7.40 1.51 11.54
C ARG A 77 -8.13 0.72 10.45
N ALA A 78 -7.61 -0.44 10.09
CA ALA A 78 -8.20 -1.36 9.12
C ALA A 78 -8.37 -2.74 9.78
N GLY A 79 -9.54 -3.02 10.31
CA GLY A 79 -9.78 -4.24 11.10
C GLY A 79 -8.84 -4.37 12.29
N ALA A 80 -8.04 -5.44 12.31
CA ALA A 80 -7.03 -5.71 13.34
C ALA A 80 -5.67 -5.06 13.06
N ALA A 81 -5.55 -4.29 11.97
CA ALA A 81 -4.33 -3.60 11.60
C ALA A 81 -4.44 -2.08 11.82
N ARG A 82 -3.29 -1.47 12.08
CA ARG A 82 -3.12 -0.02 12.10
C ARG A 82 -2.04 0.35 11.09
N LEU A 83 -2.27 1.41 10.33
CA LEU A 83 -1.33 1.98 9.37
C LEU A 83 -1.08 3.44 9.75
N LEU A 84 0.18 3.81 9.94
CA LEU A 84 0.62 5.17 10.14
C LEU A 84 1.46 5.59 8.94
N LEU A 85 1.04 6.63 8.23
CA LEU A 85 1.85 7.32 7.25
C LEU A 85 2.52 8.52 7.93
N ALA A 86 3.84 8.59 7.82
CA ALA A 86 4.61 9.71 8.33
C ALA A 86 4.60 10.89 7.32
N ASN A 87 5.42 11.88 7.57
CA ASN A 87 5.57 13.06 6.71
C ASN A 87 5.95 12.71 5.26
N ALA A 88 5.50 13.53 4.32
CA ALA A 88 5.77 13.41 2.88
C ALA A 88 5.48 12.00 2.32
N SER A 89 4.42 11.35 2.78
CA SER A 89 4.07 9.99 2.40
C SER A 89 2.82 9.95 1.56
N ALA A 90 2.77 8.97 0.65
CA ALA A 90 1.59 8.72 -0.17
C ALA A 90 1.33 7.21 -0.28
N ALA A 91 0.08 6.80 -0.08
CA ALA A 91 -0.34 5.42 -0.20
C ALA A 91 -1.75 5.32 -0.79
N THR A 92 -2.02 4.22 -1.49
CA THR A 92 -3.36 3.86 -1.96
C THR A 92 -3.84 2.66 -1.18
N LEU A 93 -5.06 2.73 -0.68
CA LEU A 93 -5.69 1.66 0.09
C LEU A 93 -6.38 0.66 -0.84
N ALA A 94 -6.34 -0.62 -0.50
CA ALA A 94 -7.01 -1.66 -1.25
C ALA A 94 -7.58 -2.71 -0.30
N GLN A 95 -8.83 -3.09 -0.50
CA GLN A 95 -9.41 -4.25 0.16
C GLN A 95 -9.23 -5.44 -0.77
N GLU A 96 -8.37 -6.36 -0.41
CA GLU A 96 -8.20 -7.63 -1.11
C GLU A 96 -9.15 -8.68 -0.53
N GLU A 97 -9.33 -9.80 -1.24
CA GLU A 97 -10.29 -10.85 -0.86
C GLU A 97 -10.09 -11.36 0.56
N THR A 98 -8.84 -11.42 1.03
CA THR A 98 -8.49 -12.01 2.33
C THR A 98 -8.05 -11.00 3.38
N SER A 99 -7.62 -9.79 2.98
CA SER A 99 -7.07 -8.81 3.93
C SER A 99 -7.01 -7.40 3.36
N PRO A 100 -7.05 -6.38 4.23
CA PRO A 100 -6.72 -5.03 3.82
C PRO A 100 -5.24 -4.93 3.41
N ALA A 101 -4.99 -4.16 2.36
CA ALA A 101 -3.66 -3.88 1.85
C ALA A 101 -3.48 -2.39 1.57
N ALA A 102 -2.26 -1.91 1.58
CA ALA A 102 -1.93 -0.58 1.12
C ALA A 102 -0.73 -0.60 0.19
N THR A 103 -0.75 0.22 -0.85
CA THR A 103 0.39 0.40 -1.75
C THR A 103 1.06 1.73 -1.41
N LEU A 104 2.25 1.69 -0.81
CA LEU A 104 3.06 2.86 -0.51
C LEU A 104 3.83 3.28 -1.76
N THR A 105 3.62 4.51 -2.21
CA THR A 105 4.28 5.06 -3.40
C THR A 105 5.41 6.02 -3.06
N ALA A 106 5.37 6.66 -1.89
CA ALA A 106 6.40 7.58 -1.43
C ALA A 106 6.39 7.67 0.10
N GLY A 107 7.51 8.05 0.69
CA GLY A 107 7.66 8.36 2.10
C GLY A 107 7.80 7.14 2.99
N THR A 108 7.21 7.20 4.19
CA THR A 108 7.35 6.19 5.23
C THR A 108 6.01 5.74 5.75
N ALA A 109 5.81 4.42 5.79
CA ALA A 109 4.67 3.78 6.42
C ALA A 109 5.14 2.89 7.58
N THR A 110 4.42 2.96 8.70
CA THR A 110 4.54 1.99 9.80
C THR A 110 3.22 1.27 9.94
N PHE A 111 3.25 -0.04 9.98
CA PHE A 111 2.05 -0.84 10.21
C PHE A 111 2.22 -1.72 11.45
N SER A 112 1.12 -1.94 12.13
CA SER A 112 1.03 -2.84 13.28
C SER A 112 -0.12 -3.80 13.05
N THR A 113 0.10 -5.09 13.26
CA THR A 113 -0.91 -6.13 13.09
C THR A 113 -0.84 -7.16 14.19
N ALA A 114 -1.96 -7.83 14.46
CA ALA A 114 -2.02 -8.92 15.43
C ALA A 114 -1.75 -10.30 14.78
N THR A 115 -1.97 -10.43 13.46
CA THR A 115 -1.85 -11.70 12.72
C THR A 115 -1.22 -11.47 11.36
N SER A 116 -0.68 -12.55 10.77
CA SER A 116 -0.02 -12.51 9.45
C SER A 116 -0.96 -12.13 8.30
N LYS A 117 -2.25 -12.43 8.43
CA LYS A 117 -3.28 -12.15 7.42
C LYS A 117 -3.98 -10.81 7.62
N ALA A 118 -3.68 -10.07 8.69
CA ALA A 118 -4.42 -8.86 9.00
C ALA A 118 -4.10 -7.68 8.07
N PHE A 119 -2.93 -7.68 7.42
CA PHE A 119 -2.52 -6.55 6.56
C PHE A 119 -1.33 -6.92 5.67
N ALA A 120 -1.32 -6.35 4.46
CA ALA A 120 -0.18 -6.39 3.56
C ALA A 120 0.22 -4.97 3.11
N LEU A 121 1.51 -4.67 3.09
CA LEU A 121 2.04 -3.43 2.53
C LEU A 121 2.77 -3.73 1.22
N ARG A 122 2.39 -3.04 0.15
CA ARG A 122 3.01 -3.16 -1.17
C ARG A 122 3.89 -1.96 -1.45
N VAL A 123 5.03 -2.18 -2.05
CA VAL A 123 5.93 -1.14 -2.56
C VAL A 123 6.49 -1.61 -3.89
N ALA A 124 6.13 -0.96 -4.98
CA ALA A 124 6.45 -1.42 -6.34
C ALA A 124 6.07 -2.89 -6.53
N SER A 125 7.04 -3.78 -6.81
CA SER A 125 6.83 -5.23 -6.94
C SER A 125 6.95 -6.01 -5.62
N ALA A 126 7.34 -5.35 -4.52
CA ALA A 126 7.52 -6.01 -3.23
C ALA A 126 6.22 -6.04 -2.42
N VAL A 127 5.96 -7.17 -1.78
CA VAL A 127 4.87 -7.36 -0.81
C VAL A 127 5.48 -7.68 0.54
N ILE A 128 5.18 -6.83 1.54
CA ILE A 128 5.67 -6.96 2.91
C ILE A 128 4.49 -7.32 3.80
N ARG A 129 4.63 -8.39 4.59
CA ARG A 129 3.62 -8.86 5.53
C ARG A 129 4.28 -9.44 6.79
N PRO A 130 3.55 -9.61 7.89
CA PRO A 130 4.05 -10.39 9.02
C PRO A 130 4.34 -11.83 8.59
N ASN A 131 5.42 -12.40 9.11
CA ASN A 131 5.81 -13.79 8.82
C ASN A 131 5.06 -14.81 9.70
N THR A 132 4.63 -14.37 10.87
CA THR A 132 3.96 -15.23 11.87
C THR A 132 2.69 -14.59 12.39
N ASP A 133 1.80 -15.41 12.99
CA ASP A 133 0.56 -14.94 13.64
C ASP A 133 0.84 -14.39 15.05
N GLN A 134 1.79 -13.46 15.13
CA GLN A 134 2.15 -12.74 16.36
C GLN A 134 2.05 -11.23 16.14
N PRO A 135 1.86 -10.44 17.20
CA PRO A 135 1.88 -9.01 17.11
C PRO A 135 3.15 -8.49 16.45
N THR A 136 3.01 -7.88 15.30
CA THR A 136 4.13 -7.47 14.45
C THR A 136 4.04 -5.99 14.14
N ILE A 137 5.18 -5.30 14.20
CA ILE A 137 5.32 -3.89 13.81
C ILE A 137 6.42 -3.78 12.76
N GLY A 138 6.03 -3.33 11.58
CA GLY A 138 6.93 -3.09 10.46
C GLY A 138 6.98 -1.63 10.06
N LYS A 139 8.18 -1.13 9.73
CA LYS A 139 8.39 0.21 9.16
C LYS A 139 9.02 0.07 7.79
N VAL A 140 8.43 0.73 6.81
CA VAL A 140 8.89 0.72 5.42
C VAL A 140 9.07 2.15 4.95
N THR A 141 10.24 2.45 4.38
CA THR A 141 10.57 3.75 3.82
C THR A 141 10.94 3.57 2.35
N VAL A 142 10.28 4.29 1.48
CA VAL A 142 10.60 4.35 0.04
C VAL A 142 11.70 5.38 -0.15
N LEU A 143 12.85 4.95 -0.65
CA LEU A 143 13.97 5.83 -0.97
C LEU A 143 13.92 6.32 -2.43
N SER A 144 13.49 5.42 -3.32
CA SER A 144 13.27 5.72 -4.74
C SER A 144 12.26 4.74 -5.33
N ALA A 145 11.92 4.90 -6.62
CA ALA A 145 11.00 3.98 -7.30
C ALA A 145 11.47 2.50 -7.29
N LYS A 146 12.77 2.26 -7.08
CA LYS A 146 13.37 0.93 -7.10
C LYS A 146 14.06 0.55 -5.79
N GLU A 147 13.95 1.38 -4.78
CA GLU A 147 14.71 1.21 -3.55
C GLU A 147 13.89 1.53 -2.31
N LEU A 148 13.93 0.64 -1.35
CA LEU A 148 13.23 0.78 -0.08
C LEU A 148 14.07 0.28 1.10
N VAL A 149 13.75 0.77 2.29
CA VAL A 149 14.25 0.24 3.56
C VAL A 149 13.08 -0.39 4.30
N VAL A 150 13.24 -1.63 4.70
CA VAL A 150 12.27 -2.34 5.54
C VAL A 150 12.92 -2.64 6.89
N LYS A 151 12.27 -2.25 7.96
CA LYS A 151 12.68 -2.55 9.33
C LYS A 151 11.59 -3.34 10.03
N SER A 152 11.93 -4.47 10.61
CA SER A 152 11.10 -5.12 11.60
C SER A 152 11.38 -4.52 12.98
N VAL A 153 10.37 -3.89 13.58
CA VAL A 153 10.48 -3.31 14.92
C VAL A 153 10.11 -4.32 15.98
N ARG A 154 9.09 -5.13 15.71
CA ARG A 154 8.61 -6.21 16.56
C ARG A 154 8.09 -7.35 15.70
N GLY A 155 8.36 -8.57 16.10
CA GLY A 155 8.03 -9.77 15.33
C GLY A 155 8.85 -9.88 14.04
N SER A 156 8.73 -10.96 13.29
CA SER A 156 9.40 -11.11 12.01
C SER A 156 8.51 -10.69 10.86
N LEU A 157 9.11 -10.13 9.81
CA LEU A 157 8.45 -9.77 8.56
C LEU A 157 8.86 -10.71 7.45
N GLN A 158 7.98 -10.90 6.50
CA GLN A 158 8.25 -11.55 5.23
C GLN A 158 8.17 -10.52 4.12
N ILE A 159 9.15 -10.49 3.24
CA ILE A 159 9.10 -9.77 1.99
C ILE A 159 9.11 -10.74 0.83
N ALA A 160 8.18 -10.55 -0.10
CA ALA A 160 8.09 -11.30 -1.34
C ALA A 160 8.25 -10.35 -2.53
N VAL A 161 9.09 -10.71 -3.47
CA VAL A 161 9.26 -10.03 -4.76
C VAL A 161 9.15 -11.11 -5.84
N GLU A 162 8.02 -11.15 -6.52
CA GLU A 162 7.65 -12.25 -7.41
C GLU A 162 7.75 -13.61 -6.69
N ASP A 163 8.66 -14.49 -7.08
CA ASP A 163 8.85 -15.83 -6.50
C ASP A 163 9.93 -15.88 -5.41
N ASP A 164 10.66 -14.80 -5.16
CA ASP A 164 11.71 -14.73 -4.12
C ASP A 164 11.10 -14.20 -2.82
N VAL A 165 11.11 -15.05 -1.80
CA VAL A 165 10.54 -14.78 -0.50
C VAL A 165 11.63 -14.82 0.55
N ARG A 166 11.72 -13.78 1.40
CA ARG A 166 12.72 -13.69 2.46
C ARG A 166 12.14 -13.19 3.76
N GLU A 167 12.73 -13.66 4.84
CA GLU A 167 12.39 -13.25 6.19
C GLU A 167 13.29 -12.09 6.64
N ILE A 168 12.69 -11.15 7.35
CA ILE A 168 13.35 -10.05 8.06
C ILE A 168 13.13 -10.32 9.56
N PRO A 169 14.17 -10.75 10.29
CA PRO A 169 14.06 -11.00 11.72
C PRO A 169 13.70 -9.74 12.51
N GLU A 170 13.13 -9.93 13.69
CA GLU A 170 12.86 -8.85 14.63
C GLU A 170 14.13 -8.02 14.91
N GLY A 171 13.98 -6.70 14.95
CA GLY A 171 15.06 -5.75 15.16
C GLY A 171 15.94 -5.49 13.93
N ALA A 172 15.85 -6.33 12.89
CA ALA A 172 16.66 -6.16 11.69
C ALA A 172 16.09 -5.10 10.73
N ALA A 173 16.97 -4.49 9.96
CA ALA A 173 16.62 -3.60 8.88
C ALA A 173 17.46 -3.91 7.63
N TYR A 174 16.79 -3.87 6.49
CA TYR A 174 17.41 -4.12 5.19
C TYR A 174 17.06 -3.02 4.20
N ARG A 175 18.07 -2.57 3.49
CA ARG A 175 17.92 -1.77 2.29
C ARG A 175 17.80 -2.72 1.10
N ILE A 176 16.77 -2.56 0.31
CA ILE A 176 16.39 -3.48 -0.75
C ILE A 176 16.33 -2.71 -2.05
N VAL A 177 17.06 -3.19 -3.06
CA VAL A 177 17.05 -2.66 -4.42
C VAL A 177 16.27 -3.62 -5.30
N LEU A 178 15.17 -3.17 -5.88
CA LEU A 178 14.23 -3.95 -6.68
C LEU A 178 14.59 -4.03 -8.17
N ASP A 179 15.79 -3.58 -8.57
CA ASP A 179 16.24 -3.62 -9.98
C ASP A 179 17.15 -4.82 -10.23
N PRO A 180 16.69 -5.84 -10.98
CA PRO A 180 17.52 -6.97 -11.33
C PRO A 180 18.64 -6.64 -12.32
N ASN A 181 18.62 -5.45 -12.93
CA ASN A 181 19.62 -4.97 -13.87
C ASN A 181 20.52 -3.87 -13.28
N ALA A 182 20.36 -3.54 -12.00
CA ALA A 182 21.34 -2.67 -11.33
C ALA A 182 22.67 -3.41 -11.35
N SER A 183 23.65 -2.85 -12.04
CA SER A 183 25.01 -3.35 -12.07
C SER A 183 25.46 -3.58 -10.64
N ASP A 184 25.95 -4.80 -10.32
CA ASP A 184 26.55 -5.10 -9.04
C ASP A 184 27.48 -3.95 -8.65
N PRO A 185 27.34 -3.34 -7.46
CA PRO A 185 28.35 -2.41 -6.99
C PRO A 185 29.65 -3.19 -6.98
N GLN A 186 30.60 -2.82 -7.83
CA GLN A 186 31.91 -3.45 -7.88
C GLN A 186 32.55 -3.27 -6.51
N GLY A 187 32.41 -4.30 -5.67
CA GLY A 187 33.22 -4.40 -4.47
C GLY A 187 34.71 -4.32 -4.84
N PRO A 188 35.57 -3.85 -3.96
CA PRO A 188 37.01 -3.74 -4.25
C PRO A 188 37.50 -5.11 -4.71
N ARG A 189 38.04 -5.17 -5.94
CA ARG A 189 38.66 -6.36 -6.50
C ARG A 189 39.85 -6.77 -5.62
N GLY A 190 39.60 -7.68 -4.68
CA GLY A 190 40.64 -8.36 -3.96
C GLY A 190 41.44 -9.21 -4.96
N ALA A 191 42.72 -9.00 -5.03
CA ALA A 191 43.69 -9.74 -5.81
C ALA A 191 43.63 -11.24 -5.48
N GLY A 192 43.63 -12.04 -6.52
CA GLY A 192 43.28 -13.46 -6.58
C GLY A 192 43.98 -14.40 -5.61
N THR A 193 43.25 -15.47 -5.32
CA THR A 193 43.82 -16.79 -5.07
C THR A 193 43.15 -17.78 -5.98
N LYS A 194 43.94 -18.43 -6.84
CA LYS A 194 43.53 -19.58 -7.63
C LYS A 194 43.09 -20.70 -6.69
N GLY A 195 41.80 -20.99 -6.63
CA GLY A 195 41.22 -22.16 -5.96
C GLY A 195 40.48 -23.03 -6.95
N ILE A 196 40.90 -24.26 -6.99
CA ILE A 196 40.47 -25.47 -7.67
C ILE A 196 38.98 -25.51 -8.01
N GLY A 197 38.68 -25.79 -9.31
CA GLY A 197 37.36 -25.85 -9.90
C GLY A 197 36.40 -26.86 -9.25
N GLY A 198 35.32 -26.32 -8.71
CA GLY A 198 34.05 -27.02 -8.54
C GLY A 198 33.09 -26.61 -9.67
N PRO A 199 32.11 -27.44 -10.04
CA PRO A 199 31.13 -27.08 -11.04
C PRO A 199 30.40 -25.78 -10.59
N PRO A 200 30.07 -24.87 -11.54
CA PRO A 200 29.40 -23.64 -11.20
C PRO A 200 28.05 -23.99 -10.60
N ILE A 201 27.90 -23.72 -9.30
CA ILE A 201 26.60 -23.68 -8.65
C ILE A 201 25.86 -22.55 -9.37
N LYS A 202 24.79 -22.89 -10.12
CA LYS A 202 23.87 -21.90 -10.67
C LYS A 202 23.30 -21.15 -9.48
N ALA A 203 23.89 -20.01 -9.14
CA ALA A 203 23.31 -19.08 -8.20
C ALA A 203 21.92 -18.72 -8.74
N ALA A 204 20.88 -19.06 -8.00
CA ALA A 204 19.54 -18.60 -8.27
C ALA A 204 19.64 -17.08 -8.41
N LYS A 205 19.25 -16.55 -9.57
CA LYS A 205 19.32 -15.12 -9.88
C LYS A 205 18.38 -14.41 -8.93
N SER A 206 18.91 -13.88 -7.81
CA SER A 206 18.14 -13.12 -6.87
C SER A 206 17.59 -11.88 -7.58
N ARG A 207 16.29 -11.66 -7.52
CA ARG A 207 15.62 -10.55 -8.19
C ARG A 207 15.74 -9.22 -7.45
N PHE A 208 16.38 -9.24 -6.28
CA PHE A 208 16.66 -8.04 -5.52
C PHE A 208 17.91 -8.20 -4.65
N ILE A 209 18.57 -7.10 -4.39
CA ILE A 209 19.80 -7.06 -3.61
C ILE A 209 19.46 -6.52 -2.21
N TRP A 210 19.98 -7.20 -1.19
CA TRP A 210 19.79 -6.88 0.22
C TRP A 210 21.05 -6.30 0.82
N TYR A 211 20.91 -5.18 1.51
CA TYR A 211 21.97 -4.63 2.34
C TYR A 211 21.49 -4.58 3.78
N ALA A 212 22.19 -5.26 4.70
CA ALA A 212 21.94 -5.10 6.11
C ALA A 212 22.27 -3.67 6.53
N VAL A 213 21.30 -2.99 7.15
CA VAL A 213 21.53 -1.65 7.70
C VAL A 213 21.72 -1.78 9.19
N ALA A 214 22.93 -1.49 9.67
CA ALA A 214 23.18 -1.37 11.11
C ALA A 214 22.42 -0.14 11.63
N ILE A 215 21.36 -0.38 12.38
CA ILE A 215 20.60 0.69 13.03
C ILE A 215 21.08 0.76 14.47
N THR A 216 21.76 1.84 14.83
CA THR A 216 21.98 2.20 16.23
C THR A 216 20.61 2.46 16.86
N ALA A 217 20.15 1.49 17.65
CA ALA A 217 18.89 1.56 18.38
C ALA A 217 19.00 2.62 19.48
N GLY A 218 18.37 3.78 19.31
CA GLY A 218 18.37 4.76 20.39
C GLY A 218 17.13 5.65 20.48
N VAL A 219 16.59 6.10 19.37
CA VAL A 219 15.62 7.22 19.44
C VAL A 219 14.23 6.89 18.91
N THR A 220 14.07 5.83 18.13
CA THR A 220 12.81 5.58 17.39
C THR A 220 11.74 4.84 18.19
N VAL A 221 12.10 4.18 19.29
CA VAL A 221 11.17 3.36 20.09
C VAL A 221 10.22 4.24 20.92
N LEU A 222 10.70 5.37 21.44
CA LEU A 222 9.89 6.26 22.31
C LEU A 222 8.72 6.91 21.54
N VAL A 223 8.96 7.41 20.34
CA VAL A 223 7.92 8.11 19.55
C VAL A 223 6.86 7.14 19.02
N LEU A 224 7.23 5.92 18.69
CA LEU A 224 6.29 4.91 18.21
C LEU A 224 5.41 4.32 19.32
N HIS A 225 5.96 4.17 20.52
CA HIS A 225 5.22 3.68 21.68
C HIS A 225 4.14 4.69 22.10
N GLU A 226 4.49 5.96 22.15
CA GLU A 226 3.58 7.04 22.52
C GLU A 226 2.47 7.28 21.46
N ALA A 227 2.81 7.18 20.17
CA ALA A 227 1.83 7.36 19.08
C ALA A 227 0.86 6.18 18.93
N LEU A 228 1.27 4.96 19.33
CA LEU A 228 0.43 3.76 19.22
C LEU A 228 -0.37 3.46 20.50
N GLU A 229 0.10 3.88 21.67
CA GLU A 229 -0.57 3.63 22.95
C GLU A 229 -1.47 4.76 23.44
N SER A 230 -1.23 6.01 23.03
CA SER A 230 -2.02 7.17 23.51
C SER A 230 -3.48 7.18 23.05
N ALA A 231 -3.89 6.31 22.15
CA ALA A 231 -5.27 6.20 21.67
C ALA A 231 -6.21 5.37 22.57
N ASP A 232 -5.70 4.68 23.58
CA ASP A 232 -6.48 3.75 24.44
C ASP A 232 -6.57 4.18 25.93
N LYS A 233 -6.23 5.43 26.28
CA LYS A 233 -6.53 5.94 27.64
C LYS A 233 -7.85 6.70 27.62
N PRO A 234 -8.81 6.34 28.49
CA PRO A 234 -10.09 7.00 28.65
C PRO A 234 -9.94 8.44 29.16
#